data_f1c7074418bb85224c08113e34d2e592
#
_entry.id   f1c7074418bb85224c08113e34d2e592
#
_cell.length_a   1.000
_cell.length_b   1.000
_cell.length_c   1.000
_cell.angle_alpha   90.00
_cell.angle_beta   90.00
_cell.angle_gamma   90.00
#
_symmetry.space_group_name_H-M   'P 1'
#
loop_
_entity.id
_entity.type
_entity.pdbx_description
1 polymer ?
#
loop_
_entity_poly.entity_id
_entity_poly.type
_entity_poly.pdbx_seq_one_letter_code
_entity_poly.pdbx_strand_id
1 'polypeptide(L)'
;MTDPTVTPDAAHEQGSGDPNDPAVRDLADVPAVEVITRAAIMLMSAAAEKIGLSAPDPDESPYRDLDEARRLITALAGLVTASAEYLGPHAGPVRDGLKSLQLAFREASAAPDEPGKGPGEKYTGPVW
;
A
#
# COMPACT_ATOMS: atom_id res chain seq x y z
N MET A 1 5.99 -44.16 -4.52
CA MET A 1 6.07 -43.56 -4.48
C MET A 1 6.02 -42.83 -4.44
N THR A 2 6.20 -42.64 -4.40
CA THR A 2 6.22 -41.67 -4.39
C THR A 2 6.27 -41.02 -4.36
N ASP A 3 6.35 -40.87 -4.43
CA ASP A 3 6.33 -39.99 -4.44
C ASP A 3 6.43 -39.36 -4.09
N PRO A 4 6.70 -39.70 -4.01
CA PRO A 4 6.71 -38.77 -3.73
C PRO A 4 6.83 -37.92 -3.70
N THR A 5 6.91 -37.97 -3.98
CA THR A 5 7.00 -37.06 -4.13
C THR A 5 6.65 -36.28 -4.19
N VAL A 6 6.76 -36.55 -4.38
CA VAL A 6 6.38 -35.70 -4.51
C VAL A 6 6.16 -34.89 -4.10
N THR A 7 6.21 -34.84 -3.97
CA THR A 7 5.99 -33.95 -3.64
C THR A 7 6.08 -33.07 -3.36
N PRO A 8 6.18 -33.01 -3.40
CA PRO A 8 6.22 -32.01 -3.32
C PRO A 8 6.09 -31.12 -3.24
N ASP A 9 6.04 -31.08 -3.33
CA ASP A 9 5.96 -30.31 -3.45
C ASP A 9 5.68 -29.62 -3.25
N ALA A 10 5.68 -29.82 -3.06
CA ALA A 10 5.45 -29.15 -2.92
C ALA A 10 5.51 -28.26 -2.88
N ALA A 11 5.61 -28.12 -2.90
CA ALA A 11 5.68 -27.31 -3.00
C ALA A 11 5.46 -26.56 -3.25
N HIS A 12 5.36 -26.51 -3.40
CA HIS A 12 5.09 -25.81 -3.78
C HIS A 12 4.67 -25.10 -3.57
N GLU A 13 4.58 -25.29 -3.41
CA GLU A 13 4.26 -24.67 -3.39
C GLU A 13 4.22 -23.68 -2.98
N GLN A 14 3.91 -23.75 -2.67
CA GLN A 14 4.10 -22.47 -2.43
C GLN A 14 4.79 -21.64 -3.43
N GLY A 15 4.77 -21.88 -4.51
CA GLY A 15 5.36 -21.07 -5.54
C GLY A 15 6.57 -20.23 -5.17
N SER A 16 6.68 -19.85 -3.93
CA SER A 16 7.76 -18.97 -3.50
C SER A 16 9.13 -19.60 -3.66
N GLY A 17 9.20 -20.89 -3.77
CA GLY A 17 10.45 -21.58 -4.02
C GLY A 17 10.74 -21.80 -5.50
N ASP A 18 9.82 -21.40 -6.38
CA ASP A 18 9.95 -21.65 -7.83
C ASP A 18 10.87 -20.60 -8.44
N PRO A 19 12.01 -21.00 -9.04
CA PRO A 19 12.92 -20.05 -9.68
C PRO A 19 12.27 -19.30 -10.85
N ASN A 20 11.13 -19.79 -11.36
CA ASN A 20 10.41 -19.11 -12.42
C ASN A 20 9.34 -18.16 -11.88
N ASP A 21 9.14 -18.11 -10.57
CA ASP A 21 8.23 -17.17 -9.96
C ASP A 21 8.87 -15.78 -9.98
N PRO A 22 8.31 -14.80 -10.71
CA PRO A 22 8.93 -13.47 -10.80
C PRO A 22 9.16 -12.85 -9.43
N ALA A 23 8.25 -13.06 -8.46
CA ALA A 23 8.40 -12.47 -7.15
C ALA A 23 9.64 -12.99 -6.42
N VAL A 24 9.93 -14.28 -6.52
CA VAL A 24 11.09 -14.88 -5.85
C VAL A 24 12.36 -14.57 -6.59
N ARG A 25 12.37 -14.80 -7.91
CA ARG A 25 13.57 -14.60 -8.72
C ARG A 25 14.01 -13.15 -8.69
N ASP A 26 13.04 -12.24 -8.80
CA ASP A 26 13.35 -10.83 -9.00
C ASP A 26 13.77 -10.12 -7.72
N LEU A 27 13.37 -10.61 -6.55
CA LEU A 27 13.72 -9.93 -5.30
C LEU A 27 15.21 -9.75 -5.11
N ALA A 28 16.02 -10.71 -5.59
CA ALA A 28 17.47 -10.62 -5.46
C ALA A 28 18.08 -9.57 -6.38
N ASP A 29 17.42 -9.28 -7.51
CA ASP A 29 17.94 -8.40 -8.55
C ASP A 29 17.21 -7.08 -8.67
N VAL A 30 16.13 -6.89 -7.92
CA VAL A 30 15.31 -5.68 -8.04
C VAL A 30 15.94 -4.53 -7.25
N PRO A 31 16.13 -3.37 -7.87
CA PRO A 31 16.63 -2.20 -7.14
C PRO A 31 15.69 -1.79 -6.01
N ALA A 32 16.26 -1.23 -4.95
CA ALA A 32 15.48 -0.81 -3.79
C ALA A 32 14.34 0.12 -4.16
N VAL A 33 14.57 1.05 -5.09
CA VAL A 33 13.52 2.00 -5.50
C VAL A 33 12.29 1.28 -6.04
N GLU A 34 12.49 0.18 -6.74
CA GLU A 34 11.37 -0.57 -7.31
C GLU A 34 10.61 -1.33 -6.22
N VAL A 35 11.32 -1.90 -5.26
CA VAL A 35 10.67 -2.58 -4.13
C VAL A 35 9.86 -1.57 -3.32
N ILE A 36 10.45 -0.42 -3.02
CA ILE A 36 9.78 0.64 -2.25
C ILE A 36 8.56 1.14 -2.99
N THR A 37 8.67 1.36 -4.30
CA THR A 37 7.56 1.85 -5.10
C THR A 37 6.41 0.84 -5.13
N ARG A 38 6.72 -0.45 -5.28
CA ARG A 38 5.69 -1.50 -5.24
C ARG A 38 4.99 -1.55 -3.89
N ALA A 39 5.75 -1.39 -2.80
CA ALA A 39 5.17 -1.36 -1.47
C ALA A 39 4.24 -0.17 -1.31
N ALA A 40 4.66 1.00 -1.81
CA ALA A 40 3.83 2.20 -1.77
C ALA A 40 2.52 1.99 -2.54
N ILE A 41 2.60 1.40 -3.73
CA ILE A 41 1.41 1.14 -4.55
C ILE A 41 0.47 0.17 -3.83
N MET A 42 1.01 -0.86 -3.19
CA MET A 42 0.19 -1.80 -2.44
C MET A 42 -0.52 -1.11 -1.29
N LEU A 43 0.18 -0.25 -0.54
CA LEU A 43 -0.43 0.51 0.54
C LEU A 43 -1.51 1.44 0.03
N MET A 44 -1.27 2.11 -1.11
CA MET A 44 -2.27 2.98 -1.71
C MET A 44 -3.52 2.21 -2.12
N SER A 45 -3.34 1.07 -2.78
CA SER A 45 -4.47 0.26 -3.23
C SER A 45 -5.28 -0.25 -2.05
N ALA A 46 -4.60 -0.74 -1.01
CA ALA A 46 -5.28 -1.24 0.18
C ALA A 46 -6.03 -0.12 0.90
N ALA A 47 -5.43 1.07 1.01
CA ALA A 47 -6.07 2.21 1.65
C ALA A 47 -7.31 2.64 0.87
N ALA A 48 -7.22 2.68 -0.46
CA ALA A 48 -8.35 3.04 -1.31
C ALA A 48 -9.53 2.08 -1.08
N GLU A 49 -9.24 0.77 -0.97
CA GLU A 49 -10.29 -0.21 -0.68
C GLU A 49 -10.95 0.07 0.66
N LYS A 50 -10.15 0.39 1.68
CA LYS A 50 -10.68 0.62 3.02
C LYS A 50 -11.43 1.94 3.15
N ILE A 51 -11.20 2.88 2.24
CA ILE A 51 -12.02 4.10 2.16
C ILE A 51 -13.31 3.80 1.41
N GLY A 52 -13.31 2.77 0.55
CA GLY A 52 -14.48 2.39 -0.24
C GLY A 52 -14.46 2.97 -1.64
N LEU A 53 -13.30 3.44 -2.11
CA LEU A 53 -13.23 4.17 -3.38
C LEU A 53 -13.48 3.29 -4.60
N SER A 54 -13.39 1.97 -4.48
CA SER A 54 -13.68 1.08 -5.61
C SER A 54 -15.17 0.82 -5.79
N ALA A 55 -16.01 1.24 -4.85
CA ALA A 55 -17.46 1.10 -4.98
C ALA A 55 -18.04 2.35 -5.64
N PRO A 56 -19.18 2.23 -6.36
CA PRO A 56 -19.85 3.41 -6.92
C PRO A 56 -20.24 4.43 -5.86
N ASP A 57 -20.64 3.94 -4.68
CA ASP A 57 -20.90 4.79 -3.53
C ASP A 57 -19.97 4.33 -2.41
N PRO A 58 -18.94 5.13 -2.09
CA PRO A 58 -17.99 4.73 -1.05
C PRO A 58 -18.64 4.46 0.30
N ASP A 59 -19.68 5.20 0.65
CA ASP A 59 -20.37 5.02 1.93
C ASP A 59 -21.02 3.64 2.05
N GLU A 60 -21.31 3.01 0.92
CA GLU A 60 -21.98 1.71 0.91
C GLU A 60 -21.04 0.55 0.62
N SER A 61 -19.74 0.81 0.53
CA SER A 61 -18.78 -0.26 0.28
C SER A 61 -18.76 -1.22 1.47
N PRO A 62 -18.87 -2.55 1.21
CA PRO A 62 -18.74 -3.53 2.30
C PRO A 62 -17.33 -3.61 2.85
N TYR A 63 -16.35 -3.03 2.14
CA TYR A 63 -14.95 -3.07 2.55
C TYR A 63 -14.51 -1.82 3.30
N ARG A 64 -15.39 -0.84 3.46
CA ARG A 64 -15.03 0.41 4.10
C ARG A 64 -14.70 0.19 5.56
N ASP A 65 -13.51 0.60 5.95
CA ASP A 65 -13.02 0.49 7.31
C ASP A 65 -12.02 1.63 7.52
N LEU A 66 -12.51 2.75 8.05
CA LEU A 66 -11.68 3.94 8.17
C LEU A 66 -10.55 3.79 9.20
N ASP A 67 -10.72 2.94 10.20
CA ASP A 67 -9.62 2.69 11.14
C ASP A 67 -8.45 1.99 10.44
N GLU A 68 -8.76 1.01 9.59
CA GLU A 68 -7.73 0.34 8.81
C GLU A 68 -7.13 1.29 7.77
N ALA A 69 -7.98 2.10 7.13
CA ALA A 69 -7.49 3.09 6.17
C ALA A 69 -6.50 4.05 6.83
N ARG A 70 -6.79 4.50 8.04
CA ARG A 70 -5.88 5.39 8.79
C ARG A 70 -4.51 4.76 8.96
N ARG A 71 -4.48 3.48 9.33
CA ARG A 71 -3.21 2.78 9.53
C ARG A 71 -2.42 2.68 8.24
N LEU A 72 -3.10 2.34 7.14
CA LEU A 72 -2.45 2.18 5.84
C LEU A 72 -1.91 3.51 5.32
N ILE A 73 -2.69 4.58 5.45
CA ILE A 73 -2.25 5.90 4.99
C ILE A 73 -1.08 6.40 5.84
N THR A 74 -1.12 6.17 7.15
CA THR A 74 -0.02 6.57 8.03
C THR A 74 1.25 5.82 7.68
N ALA A 75 1.16 4.50 7.44
CA ALA A 75 2.30 3.71 7.02
C ALA A 75 2.86 4.19 5.68
N LEU A 76 1.96 4.50 4.74
CA LEU A 76 2.37 5.02 3.43
C LEU A 76 3.10 6.35 3.59
N ALA A 77 2.57 7.25 4.41
CA ALA A 77 3.19 8.56 4.64
C ALA A 77 4.59 8.41 5.22
N GLY A 78 4.75 7.50 6.18
CA GLY A 78 6.07 7.22 6.74
C GLY A 78 7.03 6.65 5.71
N LEU A 79 6.56 5.70 4.91
CA LEU A 79 7.37 5.11 3.86
C LEU A 79 7.83 6.17 2.85
N VAL A 80 6.90 7.01 2.38
CA VAL A 80 7.20 8.04 1.40
C VAL A 80 8.19 9.04 1.98
N THR A 81 7.98 9.48 3.21
CA THR A 81 8.86 10.44 3.85
C THR A 81 10.27 9.88 4.02
N ALA A 82 10.38 8.64 4.48
CA ALA A 82 11.68 8.03 4.71
C ALA A 82 12.43 7.71 3.41
N SER A 83 11.70 7.48 2.32
CA SER A 83 12.31 7.04 1.07
C SER A 83 12.29 8.08 -0.04
N ALA A 84 11.88 9.31 0.24
CA ALA A 84 11.71 10.35 -0.78
C ALA A 84 12.95 10.51 -1.66
N GLU A 85 14.14 10.45 -1.07
CA GLU A 85 15.39 10.63 -1.82
C GLU A 85 15.69 9.46 -2.75
N TYR A 86 15.07 8.31 -2.53
CA TYR A 86 15.32 7.12 -3.32
C TYR A 86 14.26 6.86 -4.40
N LEU A 87 13.18 7.62 -4.41
CA LEU A 87 12.06 7.34 -5.30
C LEU A 87 12.27 7.86 -6.74
N GLY A 88 13.21 8.80 -6.92
CA GLY A 88 13.48 9.33 -8.25
C GLY A 88 12.22 9.88 -8.91
N PRO A 89 11.94 9.45 -10.17
CA PRO A 89 10.77 9.96 -10.88
C PRO A 89 9.44 9.50 -10.29
N HIS A 90 9.46 8.52 -9.39
CA HIS A 90 8.23 8.04 -8.76
C HIS A 90 7.80 8.91 -7.58
N ALA A 91 8.67 9.82 -7.11
CA ALA A 91 8.39 10.62 -5.91
C ALA A 91 7.13 11.48 -6.07
N GLY A 92 6.99 12.18 -7.19
CA GLY A 92 5.84 13.03 -7.44
C GLY A 92 4.53 12.24 -7.43
N PRO A 93 4.39 11.25 -8.31
CA PRO A 93 3.16 10.44 -8.37
C PRO A 93 2.80 9.78 -7.04
N VAL A 94 3.79 9.29 -6.29
CA VAL A 94 3.52 8.63 -5.01
C VAL A 94 3.04 9.65 -3.97
N ARG A 95 3.65 10.84 -3.92
CA ARG A 95 3.18 11.91 -3.05
C ARG A 95 1.78 12.37 -3.40
N ASP A 96 1.49 12.48 -4.69
CA ASP A 96 0.15 12.88 -5.14
C ASP A 96 -0.88 11.84 -4.73
N GLY A 97 -0.54 10.56 -4.87
CA GLY A 97 -1.43 9.48 -4.44
C GLY A 97 -1.67 9.51 -2.94
N LEU A 98 -0.63 9.75 -2.16
CA LEU A 98 -0.75 9.87 -0.71
C LEU A 98 -1.70 11.02 -0.35
N LYS A 99 -1.48 12.20 -0.94
CA LYS A 99 -2.31 13.36 -0.66
C LYS A 99 -3.77 13.10 -1.04
N SER A 100 -4.00 12.47 -2.19
CA SER A 100 -5.35 12.13 -2.62
C SER A 100 -6.05 11.23 -1.62
N LEU A 101 -5.32 10.26 -1.05
CA LEU A 101 -5.89 9.37 -0.05
C LEU A 101 -6.18 10.10 1.27
N GLN A 102 -5.28 11.00 1.67
CA GLN A 102 -5.51 11.80 2.86
C GLN A 102 -6.76 12.66 2.73
N LEU A 103 -6.94 13.27 1.56
CA LEU A 103 -8.13 14.09 1.31
C LEU A 103 -9.39 13.24 1.22
N ALA A 104 -9.31 12.08 0.57
CA ALA A 104 -10.45 11.17 0.46
C ALA A 104 -10.85 10.64 1.85
N PHE A 105 -9.87 10.33 2.69
CA PHE A 105 -10.14 9.91 4.07
C PHE A 105 -10.87 11.01 4.83
N ARG A 106 -10.41 12.24 4.70
CA ARG A 106 -11.01 13.38 5.37
C ARG A 106 -12.47 13.56 4.93
N GLU A 107 -12.71 13.44 3.63
CA GLU A 107 -14.07 13.57 3.09
C GLU A 107 -14.97 12.45 3.57
N ALA A 108 -14.42 11.24 3.74
CA ALA A 108 -15.17 10.09 4.20
C ALA A 108 -15.50 10.15 5.70
N SER A 109 -14.76 10.94 6.44
CA SER A 109 -14.91 11.00 7.91
C SER A 109 -16.13 11.81 8.31
N ALA A 110 -16.95 11.24 9.20
CA ALA A 110 -18.13 11.96 9.71
C ALA A 110 -17.71 13.18 10.52
N ALA A 111 -16.58 13.07 11.23
CA ALA A 111 -16.00 14.17 12.00
C ALA A 111 -14.53 14.26 11.61
N PRO A 112 -14.20 15.10 10.62
CA PRO A 112 -12.81 15.20 10.15
C PRO A 112 -11.85 15.59 11.29
N ASP A 113 -10.65 15.04 11.22
CA ASP A 113 -9.60 15.37 12.18
C ASP A 113 -9.22 16.84 12.08
N GLU A 114 -8.73 17.38 13.18
CA GLU A 114 -8.14 18.71 13.17
C GLU A 114 -6.92 18.74 12.26
N PRO A 115 -6.56 19.92 11.72
CA PRO A 115 -5.37 20.03 10.87
C PRO A 115 -4.13 19.45 11.55
N GLY A 116 -3.40 18.62 10.83
CA GLY A 116 -2.20 17.97 11.35
C GLY A 116 -2.47 16.69 12.10
N LYS A 117 -3.74 16.34 12.34
CA LYS A 117 -4.11 15.16 13.12
C LYS A 117 -4.64 14.01 12.25
N GLY A 118 -4.83 14.23 10.98
CA GLY A 118 -5.31 13.19 10.07
C GLY A 118 -4.25 12.13 9.80
N PRO A 119 -4.64 11.04 9.11
CA PRO A 119 -3.70 9.94 8.87
C PRO A 119 -2.47 10.41 8.09
N GLY A 120 -1.31 10.08 8.63
CA GLY A 120 -0.03 10.43 8.01
C GLY A 120 0.38 11.87 8.14
N GLU A 121 -0.47 12.76 8.68
CA GLU A 121 -0.16 14.18 8.72
C GLU A 121 0.98 14.52 9.67
N LYS A 122 1.31 13.62 10.59
CA LYS A 122 2.51 13.81 11.41
C LYS A 122 3.79 13.77 10.57
N TYR A 123 3.72 13.20 9.37
CA TYR A 123 4.85 13.15 8.44
C TYR A 123 4.76 14.21 7.35
N THR A 124 3.56 14.53 6.89
CA THR A 124 3.38 15.42 5.74
C THR A 124 2.98 16.84 6.13
N GLY A 125 2.51 17.04 7.36
CA GLY A 125 1.82 18.27 7.72
C GLY A 125 0.37 18.22 7.25
N PRO A 126 -0.42 19.24 7.62
CA PRO A 126 -1.83 19.28 7.24
C PRO A 126 -2.02 19.23 5.71
N VAL A 127 -3.10 18.58 5.26
CA VAL A 127 -3.47 18.57 3.84
C VAL A 127 -4.80 19.30 3.66
N TRP A 128 -4.90 20.02 2.53
CA TRP A 128 -6.09 20.81 2.22
C TRP A 128 -6.63 20.44 0.85
#